data_cd1a7310c2af88f5a522e6050e418bd8
#
_entry.id   cd1a7310c2af88f5a522e6050e418bd8
#
_cell.length_a   1.000
_cell.length_b   1.000
_cell.length_c   1.000
_cell.angle_alpha   90.00
_cell.angle_beta   90.00
_cell.angle_gamma   90.00
#
_symmetry.space_group_name_H-M   'P 1'
#
loop_
_entity.id
_entity.type
_entity.pdbx_description
1 polymer ?
#
loop_
_entity_poly.entity_id
_entity_poly.type
_entity_poly.pdbx_seq_one_letter_code
_entity_poly.pdbx_strand_id
1 'polypeptide(L)'
;MYPHRFRSSLAVCLIGVASLTITACGGGSSNSQEGTTGKKVSATVPKTGCGSLQLPAVKDVDGVVKTLPASTQASYEGLSLPVTKSNWENFKPKGPPPYKVAVVWGPATPGFNNIVGAAVVKRLKASPLVESVTYQTMGPEVNVPTALANVKNAIAKEVDIIVLEPMLSVPFIDAADKAGKAGIPVVAVQAAIDTPNVVNVGPNLVQSGAKANAQLFRVIGEKGNVLRVQGIPGVPANADALTAEKLALKNCPNIKVTGEAFGAFATATAKSEVLKYLGTHPAKIDGVTQSGTMANGIMAAFEQNGRPMPVVNDIGPTSGSLAYWANNRGKYFGSGDAMGSQALGTGAANVALRILEGQGPRLTFITQSLPTLTEENLDDWATDKSATFTSVSQPEGPPNTFLNDDYLNPMFVNGAPPKSK
;
A
#
# COMPACT_ATOMS: atom_id res chain seq x y z
N MET A 1 -25.08 -28.92 47.46
CA MET A 1 -26.52 -29.00 47.73
C MET A 1 -27.27 -28.85 46.44
N TYR A 2 -28.14 -29.76 46.19
CA TYR A 2 -28.79 -30.32 45.03
C TYR A 2 -29.58 -29.37 44.09
N PRO A 3 -29.90 -29.83 42.88
CA PRO A 3 -30.33 -29.06 41.70
C PRO A 3 -31.84 -29.06 41.47
N HIS A 4 -32.32 -28.24 40.54
CA HIS A 4 -33.66 -28.50 39.95
C HIS A 4 -33.59 -28.45 38.42
N ARG A 5 -33.83 -29.63 37.84
CA ARG A 5 -34.26 -29.86 36.46
C ARG A 5 -35.76 -29.52 36.34
N PHE A 6 -36.18 -28.94 35.21
CA PHE A 6 -37.52 -29.19 34.68
C PHE A 6 -37.45 -29.44 33.17
N ARG A 7 -38.20 -30.47 32.80
CA ARG A 7 -38.30 -31.11 31.48
C ARG A 7 -39.48 -30.52 30.69
N SER A 8 -39.28 -30.45 29.37
CA SER A 8 -40.14 -30.89 28.23
C SER A 8 -41.57 -30.42 28.12
N SER A 9 -41.95 -29.96 26.90
CA SER A 9 -42.98 -30.64 26.09
C SER A 9 -42.93 -30.18 24.66
N LEU A 10 -42.88 -31.15 23.74
CA LEU A 10 -43.16 -31.05 22.30
C LEU A 10 -44.65 -30.72 22.09
N ALA A 11 -44.94 -29.96 21.01
CA ALA A 11 -46.20 -30.04 20.30
C ALA A 11 -45.97 -29.98 18.81
N VAL A 12 -46.21 -31.09 18.15
CA VAL A 12 -46.29 -31.26 16.70
C VAL A 12 -47.73 -30.91 16.28
N CYS A 13 -47.91 -30.12 15.25
CA CYS A 13 -49.17 -30.08 14.48
C CYS A 13 -48.84 -30.11 12.98
N LEU A 14 -49.15 -31.28 12.42
CA LEU A 14 -49.37 -31.50 10.98
C LEU A 14 -50.82 -31.20 10.65
N ILE A 15 -51.13 -30.72 9.44
CA ILE A 15 -52.36 -30.80 8.62
C ILE A 15 -52.19 -29.68 7.58
N GLY A 16 -52.35 -29.80 6.26
CA GLY A 16 -52.80 -30.84 5.39
C GLY A 16 -52.84 -30.23 3.98
N VAL A 17 -52.69 -31.10 3.01
CA VAL A 17 -52.67 -30.84 1.56
C VAL A 17 -54.06 -30.46 1.05
N ALA A 18 -54.19 -29.52 0.14
CA ALA A 18 -55.32 -29.42 -0.78
C ALA A 18 -54.83 -28.96 -2.18
N SER A 19 -54.86 -29.92 -3.07
CA SER A 19 -54.69 -29.72 -4.51
C SER A 19 -55.99 -29.22 -5.13
N LEU A 20 -55.93 -28.25 -6.00
CA LEU A 20 -57.00 -27.92 -6.96
C LEU A 20 -56.39 -27.70 -8.34
N THR A 21 -56.59 -28.67 -9.21
CA THR A 21 -56.41 -28.59 -10.66
C THR A 21 -57.60 -27.91 -11.32
N ILE A 22 -57.33 -26.92 -12.15
CA ILE A 22 -58.29 -26.48 -13.18
C ILE A 22 -57.53 -26.36 -14.50
N THR A 23 -57.98 -27.21 -15.45
CA THR A 23 -57.55 -27.21 -16.85
C THR A 23 -58.49 -26.27 -17.62
N ALA A 24 -57.95 -25.41 -18.48
CA ALA A 24 -58.68 -24.87 -19.64
C ALA A 24 -57.68 -24.48 -20.73
N CYS A 25 -57.98 -25.03 -21.93
CA CYS A 25 -57.23 -24.80 -23.16
C CYS A 25 -57.47 -23.45 -23.80
N GLY A 26 -56.47 -22.95 -24.55
CA GLY A 26 -56.81 -22.10 -25.73
C GLY A 26 -55.71 -21.12 -26.13
N GLY A 27 -55.05 -21.40 -27.27
CA GLY A 27 -54.59 -20.36 -28.18
C GLY A 27 -53.12 -19.93 -28.09
N GLY A 28 -52.31 -20.37 -29.07
CA GLY A 28 -50.90 -20.11 -29.20
C GLY A 28 -50.49 -18.65 -29.43
N SER A 29 -49.33 -18.35 -28.95
CA SER A 29 -48.33 -17.50 -29.65
C SER A 29 -46.97 -17.70 -28.95
N SER A 30 -46.03 -18.04 -29.73
CA SER A 30 -44.62 -18.16 -29.37
C SER A 30 -44.07 -16.87 -28.77
N ASN A 31 -43.69 -16.92 -27.50
CA ASN A 31 -42.72 -15.97 -26.94
C ASN A 31 -41.72 -16.74 -26.08
N SER A 32 -40.48 -16.75 -26.53
CA SER A 32 -39.31 -17.25 -25.91
C SER A 32 -39.20 -16.73 -24.48
N GLN A 33 -39.19 -17.63 -23.50
CA GLN A 33 -38.81 -17.33 -22.12
C GLN A 33 -37.31 -16.95 -22.13
N GLU A 34 -37.08 -15.64 -22.01
CA GLU A 34 -35.77 -15.13 -21.57
C GLU A 34 -35.58 -15.50 -20.11
N GLY A 35 -34.61 -16.38 -19.89
CA GLY A 35 -34.06 -16.65 -18.58
C GLY A 35 -33.53 -15.34 -17.98
N THR A 36 -33.93 -15.04 -16.76
CA THR A 36 -33.37 -14.00 -15.91
C THR A 36 -31.89 -14.33 -15.65
N THR A 37 -31.05 -14.03 -16.62
CA THR A 37 -29.62 -13.89 -16.40
C THR A 37 -29.43 -12.65 -15.55
N GLY A 38 -28.94 -12.84 -14.32
CA GLY A 38 -28.52 -11.75 -13.45
C GLY A 38 -27.67 -10.77 -14.25
N LYS A 39 -28.16 -9.54 -14.38
CA LYS A 39 -27.40 -8.42 -14.90
C LYS A 39 -26.11 -8.37 -14.09
N LYS A 40 -24.98 -8.81 -14.67
CA LYS A 40 -23.67 -8.33 -14.26
C LYS A 40 -23.76 -6.82 -14.35
N VAL A 41 -23.85 -6.14 -13.19
CA VAL A 41 -23.62 -4.71 -13.10
C VAL A 41 -22.13 -4.55 -13.37
N SER A 42 -21.77 -4.52 -14.65
CA SER A 42 -20.51 -3.94 -15.06
C SER A 42 -20.56 -2.52 -14.58
N ALA A 43 -19.76 -2.19 -13.57
CA ALA A 43 -19.54 -0.82 -13.16
C ALA A 43 -18.75 -0.14 -14.29
N THR A 44 -19.45 0.13 -15.41
CA THR A 44 -18.96 1.08 -16.41
C THR A 44 -18.99 2.43 -15.73
N VAL A 45 -17.84 2.80 -15.22
CA VAL A 45 -17.58 4.14 -14.69
C VAL A 45 -17.98 5.14 -15.76
N PRO A 46 -18.92 6.07 -15.48
CA PRO A 46 -19.32 7.06 -16.45
C PRO A 46 -18.11 7.85 -16.95
N LYS A 47 -17.97 8.02 -18.25
CA LYS A 47 -16.89 8.79 -18.89
C LYS A 47 -17.11 10.33 -18.83
N THR A 48 -17.83 10.84 -17.83
CA THR A 48 -18.30 12.24 -17.85
C THR A 48 -17.92 12.98 -16.58
N GLY A 49 -17.20 14.07 -16.73
CA GLY A 49 -16.88 15.05 -15.67
C GLY A 49 -15.42 15.16 -15.31
N CYS A 50 -14.71 14.07 -15.01
CA CYS A 50 -13.26 14.05 -14.84
C CYS A 50 -12.56 13.76 -16.17
N GLY A 51 -11.56 14.54 -16.50
CA GLY A 51 -10.66 14.26 -17.63
C GLY A 51 -9.74 13.07 -17.38
N SER A 52 -8.91 12.71 -18.36
CA SER A 52 -7.90 11.67 -18.19
C SER A 52 -6.81 12.12 -17.20
N LEU A 53 -6.44 11.24 -16.28
CA LEU A 53 -5.32 11.49 -15.36
C LEU A 53 -4.03 11.68 -16.17
N GLN A 54 -3.34 12.81 -15.92
CA GLN A 54 -2.04 13.11 -16.50
C GLN A 54 -1.00 13.13 -15.39
N LEU A 55 -0.01 12.24 -15.49
CA LEU A 55 1.12 12.20 -14.57
C LEU A 55 2.31 12.94 -15.20
N PRO A 56 3.05 13.76 -14.43
CA PRO A 56 4.26 14.39 -14.95
C PRO A 56 5.32 13.32 -15.26
N ALA A 57 6.14 13.58 -16.29
CA ALA A 57 7.30 12.74 -16.55
C ALA A 57 8.29 12.80 -15.38
N VAL A 58 8.96 11.68 -15.11
CA VAL A 58 10.03 11.64 -14.12
C VAL A 58 11.19 12.55 -14.52
N LYS A 59 11.83 13.18 -13.55
CA LYS A 59 13.10 13.89 -13.77
C LYS A 59 14.23 12.86 -13.84
N ASP A 60 14.48 12.34 -15.03
CA ASP A 60 15.56 11.40 -15.34
C ASP A 60 16.83 12.18 -15.69
N VAL A 61 17.66 12.47 -14.69
CA VAL A 61 18.80 13.41 -14.81
C VAL A 61 19.87 12.88 -15.76
N ASP A 62 20.19 11.58 -15.61
CA ASP A 62 21.28 10.93 -16.37
C ASP A 62 20.75 10.05 -17.52
N GLY A 63 19.45 10.06 -17.78
CA GLY A 63 18.82 9.26 -18.81
C GLY A 63 18.78 7.76 -18.51
N VAL A 64 18.95 7.35 -17.24
CA VAL A 64 19.01 5.93 -16.87
C VAL A 64 17.66 5.25 -16.96
N VAL A 65 16.56 5.95 -16.64
CA VAL A 65 15.21 5.40 -16.74
C VAL A 65 14.86 5.07 -18.19
N LYS A 66 15.30 5.90 -19.15
CA LYS A 66 15.07 5.68 -20.59
C LYS A 66 15.72 4.41 -21.13
N THR A 67 16.69 3.83 -20.40
CA THR A 67 17.35 2.59 -20.79
C THR A 67 16.62 1.34 -20.31
N LEU A 68 15.59 1.48 -19.47
CA LEU A 68 14.79 0.38 -18.94
C LEU A 68 13.72 -0.05 -19.97
N PRO A 69 13.13 -1.25 -19.84
CA PRO A 69 11.96 -1.65 -20.64
C PRO A 69 10.80 -0.64 -20.48
N ALA A 70 10.02 -0.43 -21.54
CA ALA A 70 8.95 0.58 -21.56
C ALA A 70 7.93 0.38 -20.42
N SER A 71 7.59 -0.87 -20.09
CA SER A 71 6.72 -1.20 -18.95
C SER A 71 7.29 -0.77 -17.60
N THR A 72 8.61 -0.84 -17.46
CA THR A 72 9.33 -0.38 -16.26
C THR A 72 9.41 1.15 -16.22
N GLN A 73 9.67 1.80 -17.36
CA GLN A 73 9.69 3.27 -17.45
C GLN A 73 8.36 3.88 -16.97
N ALA A 74 7.23 3.28 -17.33
CA ALA A 74 5.90 3.73 -16.91
C ALA A 74 5.73 3.78 -15.37
N SER A 75 6.49 3.00 -14.61
CA SER A 75 6.47 3.02 -13.15
C SER A 75 7.07 4.29 -12.54
N TYR A 76 7.81 5.05 -13.33
CA TYR A 76 8.46 6.29 -12.88
C TYR A 76 7.62 7.55 -13.15
N GLU A 77 6.54 7.47 -13.92
CA GLU A 77 5.65 8.61 -14.16
C GLU A 77 5.08 9.13 -12.84
N GLY A 78 5.18 10.44 -12.62
CA GLY A 78 4.72 11.09 -11.40
C GLY A 78 5.68 11.01 -10.21
N LEU A 79 6.80 10.30 -10.32
CA LEU A 79 7.76 10.22 -9.22
C LEU A 79 8.25 11.61 -8.79
N SER A 80 8.15 11.91 -7.50
CA SER A 80 8.45 13.23 -6.94
C SER A 80 9.95 13.55 -6.90
N LEU A 81 10.80 12.53 -6.80
CA LEU A 81 12.25 12.68 -6.73
C LEU A 81 12.93 12.50 -8.09
N PRO A 82 14.04 13.20 -8.34
CA PRO A 82 14.86 12.95 -9.50
C PRO A 82 15.48 11.55 -9.43
N VAL A 83 15.67 10.93 -10.59
CA VAL A 83 16.40 9.66 -10.71
C VAL A 83 17.74 9.95 -11.39
N THR A 84 18.81 9.48 -10.76
CA THR A 84 20.19 9.60 -11.27
C THR A 84 20.83 8.23 -11.36
N LYS A 85 22.00 8.15 -11.96
CA LYS A 85 22.87 6.97 -11.86
C LYS A 85 23.24 6.71 -10.39
N SER A 86 23.26 5.45 -10.02
CA SER A 86 23.73 5.05 -8.69
C SER A 86 25.25 5.04 -8.63
N ASN A 87 25.82 5.57 -7.56
CA ASN A 87 27.27 5.44 -7.30
C ASN A 87 27.70 3.97 -7.10
N TRP A 88 26.73 3.08 -6.91
CA TRP A 88 26.95 1.66 -6.69
C TRP A 88 26.87 0.81 -7.96
N GLU A 89 26.73 1.41 -9.14
CA GLU A 89 26.65 0.68 -10.42
C GLU A 89 27.84 -0.28 -10.62
N ASN A 90 29.02 0.12 -10.18
CA ASN A 90 30.27 -0.70 -10.28
C ASN A 90 30.74 -1.23 -8.91
N PHE A 91 29.85 -1.29 -7.92
CA PHE A 91 30.20 -1.74 -6.59
C PHE A 91 30.71 -3.18 -6.59
N LYS A 92 31.77 -3.41 -5.82
CA LYS A 92 32.30 -4.73 -5.49
C LYS A 92 32.41 -4.83 -3.98
N PRO A 93 31.88 -5.90 -3.37
CA PRO A 93 32.08 -6.15 -1.95
C PRO A 93 33.57 -6.19 -1.57
N LYS A 94 33.89 -5.75 -0.36
CA LYS A 94 35.26 -5.69 0.15
C LYS A 94 35.93 -7.08 0.34
N GLY A 95 35.12 -8.13 0.45
CA GLY A 95 35.59 -9.51 0.66
C GLY A 95 34.58 -10.54 0.16
N PRO A 96 34.86 -11.81 0.29
CA PRO A 96 33.90 -12.87 -0.03
C PRO A 96 32.78 -12.96 1.01
N PRO A 97 31.59 -13.56 0.64
CA PRO A 97 30.57 -13.84 1.63
C PRO A 97 31.03 -14.84 2.69
N PRO A 98 30.39 -14.90 3.89
CA PRO A 98 29.12 -14.21 4.19
C PRO A 98 29.31 -12.80 4.76
N TYR A 99 28.26 -11.94 4.58
CA TYR A 99 28.27 -10.50 4.86
C TYR A 99 27.51 -10.11 6.14
N LYS A 100 27.89 -8.98 6.74
CA LYS A 100 27.23 -8.36 7.90
C LYS A 100 26.28 -7.28 7.44
N VAL A 101 25.00 -7.38 7.81
CA VAL A 101 23.96 -6.45 7.40
C VAL A 101 23.43 -5.69 8.62
N ALA A 102 23.36 -4.36 8.54
CA ALA A 102 22.61 -3.56 9.51
C ALA A 102 21.25 -3.19 8.92
N VAL A 103 20.17 -3.44 9.67
CA VAL A 103 18.82 -2.97 9.37
C VAL A 103 18.47 -1.93 10.43
N VAL A 104 18.40 -0.66 10.02
CA VAL A 104 17.98 0.48 10.86
C VAL A 104 16.58 0.87 10.43
N TRP A 105 15.63 0.74 11.36
CA TRP A 105 14.23 0.79 11.01
C TRP A 105 13.48 1.88 11.77
N GLY A 106 12.37 2.33 11.18
CA GLY A 106 11.46 3.29 11.77
C GLY A 106 10.86 2.85 13.11
N PRO A 107 9.77 3.50 13.56
CA PRO A 107 9.17 3.17 14.85
C PRO A 107 8.68 1.73 14.94
N ALA A 108 8.87 1.11 16.10
CA ALA A 108 8.40 -0.25 16.41
C ALA A 108 6.90 -0.25 16.75
N THR A 109 6.07 0.25 15.82
CA THR A 109 4.61 0.27 15.96
C THR A 109 3.97 -0.90 15.23
N PRO A 110 2.90 -1.53 15.76
CA PRO A 110 2.17 -2.57 15.05
C PRO A 110 1.64 -2.08 13.69
N GLY A 111 1.56 -3.00 12.73
CA GLY A 111 1.04 -2.73 11.40
C GLY A 111 2.12 -2.69 10.32
N PHE A 112 1.90 -1.87 9.28
CA PHE A 112 2.64 -1.87 8.03
C PHE A 112 4.17 -1.87 8.21
N ASN A 113 4.73 -0.91 8.93
CA ASN A 113 6.19 -0.78 9.11
C ASN A 113 6.84 -2.00 9.75
N ASN A 114 6.21 -2.57 10.78
CA ASN A 114 6.74 -3.77 11.42
C ASN A 114 6.73 -4.99 10.49
N ILE A 115 5.68 -5.14 9.69
CA ILE A 115 5.57 -6.26 8.74
C ILE A 115 6.63 -6.14 7.67
N VAL A 116 6.83 -4.95 7.10
CA VAL A 116 7.88 -4.67 6.11
C VAL A 116 9.28 -4.96 6.69
N GLY A 117 9.58 -4.43 7.88
CA GLY A 117 10.87 -4.65 8.55
C GLY A 117 11.14 -6.12 8.88
N ALA A 118 10.12 -6.82 9.37
CA ALA A 118 10.20 -8.26 9.63
C ALA A 118 10.47 -9.08 8.35
N ALA A 119 9.83 -8.70 7.23
CA ALA A 119 10.04 -9.34 5.94
C ALA A 119 11.47 -9.11 5.42
N VAL A 120 12.00 -7.88 5.55
CA VAL A 120 13.40 -7.57 5.24
C VAL A 120 14.34 -8.50 6.02
N VAL A 121 14.20 -8.54 7.35
CA VAL A 121 15.05 -9.36 8.23
C VAL A 121 14.93 -10.84 7.91
N LYS A 122 13.70 -11.34 7.71
CA LYS A 122 13.44 -12.74 7.35
C LYS A 122 14.15 -13.13 6.05
N ARG A 123 14.01 -12.31 5.02
CA ARG A 123 14.61 -12.59 3.70
C ARG A 123 16.14 -12.53 3.73
N LEU A 124 16.72 -11.54 4.44
CA LEU A 124 18.17 -11.41 4.61
C LEU A 124 18.75 -12.64 5.35
N LYS A 125 18.14 -13.02 6.50
CA LYS A 125 18.59 -14.19 7.28
C LYS A 125 18.44 -15.52 6.54
N ALA A 126 17.53 -15.60 5.56
CA ALA A 126 17.37 -16.80 4.74
C ALA A 126 18.42 -16.92 3.62
N SER A 127 19.29 -15.93 3.41
CA SER A 127 20.30 -15.94 2.36
C SER A 127 21.62 -16.52 2.88
N PRO A 128 22.27 -17.42 2.12
CA PRO A 128 23.61 -17.93 2.46
C PRO A 128 24.70 -16.85 2.35
N LEU A 129 24.39 -15.71 1.73
CA LEU A 129 25.30 -14.57 1.61
C LEU A 129 25.43 -13.78 2.90
N VAL A 130 24.55 -13.99 3.89
CA VAL A 130 24.48 -13.17 5.10
C VAL A 130 24.93 -13.94 6.32
N GLU A 131 25.98 -13.42 7.00
CA GLU A 131 26.48 -13.94 8.27
C GLU A 131 25.58 -13.53 9.43
N SER A 132 25.24 -12.23 9.47
CA SER A 132 24.48 -11.65 10.56
C SER A 132 23.61 -10.49 10.12
N VAL A 133 22.48 -10.32 10.79
CA VAL A 133 21.57 -9.17 10.62
C VAL A 133 21.39 -8.51 11.98
N THR A 134 21.89 -7.29 12.12
CA THR A 134 21.58 -6.43 13.27
C THR A 134 20.31 -5.64 12.96
N TYR A 135 19.25 -5.79 13.76
CA TYR A 135 17.99 -5.06 13.59
C TYR A 135 17.80 -4.08 14.73
N GLN A 136 17.70 -2.80 14.43
CA GLN A 136 17.53 -1.71 15.40
C GLN A 136 16.44 -0.76 14.93
N THR A 137 15.51 -0.40 15.81
CA THR A 137 14.42 0.53 15.53
C THR A 137 14.66 1.88 16.18
N MET A 138 13.83 2.87 15.83
CA MET A 138 13.79 4.19 16.50
C MET A 138 13.20 4.13 17.92
N GLY A 139 12.65 2.99 18.33
CA GLY A 139 11.84 2.87 19.54
C GLY A 139 10.34 2.89 19.21
N PRO A 140 9.47 3.18 20.19
CA PRO A 140 8.01 3.16 19.97
C PRO A 140 7.49 4.36 19.15
N GLU A 141 8.28 5.43 19.05
CA GLU A 141 7.92 6.67 18.34
C GLU A 141 9.00 7.06 17.34
N VAL A 142 8.70 8.06 16.49
CA VAL A 142 9.67 8.63 15.55
C VAL A 142 10.78 9.33 16.34
N ASN A 143 11.98 8.74 16.35
CA ASN A 143 13.17 9.24 17.04
C ASN A 143 14.36 9.27 16.08
N VAL A 144 14.46 10.35 15.31
CA VAL A 144 15.53 10.55 14.31
C VAL A 144 16.94 10.50 14.95
N PRO A 145 17.23 11.13 16.13
CA PRO A 145 18.52 11.00 16.77
C PRO A 145 18.95 9.55 17.04
N THR A 146 18.03 8.72 17.54
CA THR A 146 18.30 7.28 17.77
C THR A 146 18.64 6.56 16.47
N ALA A 147 17.89 6.79 15.40
CA ALA A 147 18.17 6.16 14.10
C ALA A 147 19.50 6.62 13.51
N LEU A 148 19.85 7.91 13.60
CA LEU A 148 21.14 8.43 13.17
C LEU A 148 22.30 7.83 13.97
N ALA A 149 22.13 7.62 15.29
CA ALA A 149 23.10 6.94 16.12
C ALA A 149 23.29 5.47 15.68
N ASN A 150 22.19 4.78 15.32
CA ASN A 150 22.24 3.41 14.82
C ASN A 150 22.96 3.32 13.47
N VAL A 151 22.72 4.26 12.53
CA VAL A 151 23.49 4.35 11.28
C VAL A 151 24.96 4.60 11.53
N LYS A 152 25.32 5.54 12.41
CA LYS A 152 26.72 5.80 12.80
C LYS A 152 27.39 4.57 13.39
N ASN A 153 26.70 3.83 14.25
CA ASN A 153 27.19 2.59 14.85
C ASN A 153 27.40 1.50 13.80
N ALA A 154 26.51 1.39 12.80
CA ALA A 154 26.66 0.45 11.70
C ALA A 154 27.91 0.76 10.87
N ILE A 155 28.15 2.03 10.55
CA ILE A 155 29.37 2.48 9.85
C ILE A 155 30.63 2.14 10.68
N ALA A 156 30.64 2.44 11.99
CA ALA A 156 31.75 2.17 12.86
C ALA A 156 32.04 0.66 13.04
N LYS A 157 31.05 -0.20 12.86
CA LYS A 157 31.18 -1.66 12.86
C LYS A 157 31.56 -2.24 11.50
N GLU A 158 31.77 -1.39 10.52
CA GLU A 158 32.17 -1.77 9.15
C GLU A 158 31.27 -2.85 8.56
N VAL A 159 29.92 -2.68 8.69
CA VAL A 159 28.98 -3.58 8.03
C VAL A 159 29.10 -3.48 6.51
N ASP A 160 28.70 -4.53 5.79
CA ASP A 160 28.83 -4.58 4.34
C ASP A 160 27.72 -3.80 3.61
N ILE A 161 26.55 -3.64 4.25
CA ILE A 161 25.42 -2.87 3.73
C ILE A 161 24.49 -2.41 4.86
N ILE A 162 23.83 -1.27 4.66
CA ILE A 162 22.79 -0.76 5.57
C ILE A 162 21.45 -0.77 4.83
N VAL A 163 20.42 -1.41 5.41
CA VAL A 163 19.02 -1.27 4.99
C VAL A 163 18.33 -0.33 5.97
N LEU A 164 17.82 0.79 5.48
CA LEU A 164 17.36 1.91 6.29
C LEU A 164 15.90 2.27 5.96
N GLU A 165 15.03 2.36 6.97
CA GLU A 165 13.74 3.04 6.87
C GLU A 165 13.82 4.34 7.68
N PRO A 166 14.01 5.51 7.03
CA PRO A 166 14.37 6.75 7.72
C PRO A 166 13.19 7.54 8.27
N MET A 167 11.94 7.23 7.89
CA MET A 167 10.72 8.02 8.13
C MET A 167 10.80 9.46 7.61
N LEU A 168 11.87 10.19 7.93
CA LEU A 168 12.18 11.54 7.47
C LEU A 168 13.48 11.52 6.67
N SER A 169 13.45 11.90 5.40
CA SER A 169 14.57 11.73 4.46
C SER A 169 15.74 12.68 4.72
N VAL A 170 15.45 13.96 4.88
CA VAL A 170 16.46 15.03 4.90
C VAL A 170 17.52 14.85 5.98
N PRO A 171 17.18 14.47 7.25
CA PRO A 171 18.18 14.29 8.30
C PRO A 171 19.22 13.18 7.99
N PHE A 172 18.89 12.25 7.08
CA PHE A 172 19.75 11.10 6.79
C PHE A 172 20.70 11.28 5.61
N ILE A 173 20.62 12.38 4.85
CA ILE A 173 21.47 12.64 3.69
C ILE A 173 22.95 12.57 4.09
N ASP A 174 23.37 13.34 5.09
CA ASP A 174 24.76 13.37 5.56
C ASP A 174 25.23 12.02 6.11
N ALA A 175 24.37 11.29 6.81
CA ALA A 175 24.68 9.97 7.34
C ALA A 175 24.85 8.93 6.22
N ALA A 176 24.01 8.97 5.18
CA ALA A 176 24.11 8.12 4.00
C ALA A 176 25.39 8.43 3.19
N ASP A 177 25.71 9.72 3.03
CA ASP A 177 26.95 10.13 2.34
C ASP A 177 28.19 9.70 3.11
N LYS A 178 28.18 9.72 4.45
CA LYS A 178 29.25 9.15 5.28
C LYS A 178 29.38 7.64 5.11
N ALA A 179 28.27 6.91 5.04
CA ALA A 179 28.29 5.48 4.72
C ALA A 179 28.89 5.24 3.33
N GLY A 180 28.49 6.04 2.33
CA GLY A 180 29.03 5.98 0.97
C GLY A 180 30.54 6.20 0.93
N LYS A 181 31.07 7.21 1.64
CA LYS A 181 32.50 7.46 1.76
C LYS A 181 33.26 6.32 2.44
N ALA A 182 32.59 5.58 3.33
CA ALA A 182 33.15 4.37 3.96
C ALA A 182 33.04 3.13 3.04
N GLY A 183 32.47 3.26 1.84
CA GLY A 183 32.24 2.16 0.91
C GLY A 183 31.14 1.20 1.35
N ILE A 184 30.15 1.69 2.11
CA ILE A 184 29.01 0.94 2.62
C ILE A 184 27.75 1.40 1.90
N PRO A 185 27.17 0.58 1.00
CA PRO A 185 25.91 0.91 0.35
C PRO A 185 24.77 1.07 1.35
N VAL A 186 23.86 2.00 1.02
CA VAL A 186 22.62 2.20 1.78
C VAL A 186 21.43 1.92 0.87
N VAL A 187 20.54 1.03 1.31
CA VAL A 187 19.23 0.79 0.68
C VAL A 187 18.19 1.45 1.55
N ALA A 188 17.59 2.56 1.09
CA ALA A 188 16.52 3.24 1.80
C ALA A 188 15.16 2.70 1.36
N VAL A 189 14.31 2.36 2.31
CA VAL A 189 13.00 1.74 2.07
C VAL A 189 11.90 2.72 2.41
N GLN A 190 10.92 2.87 1.52
CA GLN A 190 9.75 3.76 1.61
C GLN A 190 10.09 5.26 1.52
N ALA A 191 10.76 5.82 2.53
CA ALA A 191 11.13 7.23 2.54
C ALA A 191 12.48 7.41 1.82
N ALA A 192 12.43 7.97 0.63
CA ALA A 192 13.60 8.11 -0.23
C ALA A 192 14.55 9.23 0.23
N ILE A 193 15.85 8.99 0.13
CA ILE A 193 16.92 9.93 0.45
C ILE A 193 17.56 10.40 -0.86
N ASP A 194 17.59 11.70 -1.08
CA ASP A 194 18.08 12.33 -2.34
C ASP A 194 19.61 12.47 -2.31
N THR A 195 20.30 11.39 -2.60
CA THR A 195 21.75 11.35 -2.81
C THR A 195 22.14 10.15 -3.70
N PRO A 196 23.16 10.26 -4.58
CA PRO A 196 23.58 9.14 -5.42
C PRO A 196 24.21 7.96 -4.64
N ASN A 197 24.48 8.13 -3.34
CA ASN A 197 25.00 7.11 -2.45
C ASN A 197 23.92 6.18 -1.88
N VAL A 198 22.64 6.43 -2.20
CA VAL A 198 21.52 5.61 -1.72
C VAL A 198 20.78 4.97 -2.88
N VAL A 199 20.40 3.71 -2.71
CA VAL A 199 19.45 3.03 -3.57
C VAL A 199 18.10 3.04 -2.84
N ASN A 200 17.20 3.89 -3.30
CA ASN A 200 15.86 4.00 -2.74
C ASN A 200 14.98 2.88 -3.29
N VAL A 201 14.18 2.26 -2.45
CA VAL A 201 13.27 1.16 -2.80
C VAL A 201 11.89 1.41 -2.23
N GLY A 202 10.91 1.48 -3.10
CA GLY A 202 9.53 1.69 -2.67
C GLY A 202 8.56 1.89 -3.83
N PRO A 203 7.25 1.91 -3.55
CA PRO A 203 6.26 2.24 -4.57
C PRO A 203 6.34 3.71 -4.97
N ASN A 204 5.89 4.00 -6.18
CA ASN A 204 5.64 5.38 -6.60
C ASN A 204 4.29 5.84 -6.02
N LEU A 205 4.32 6.42 -4.82
CA LEU A 205 3.12 6.82 -4.09
C LEU A 205 2.33 7.94 -4.78
N VAL A 206 3.00 8.81 -5.54
CA VAL A 206 2.30 9.83 -6.33
C VAL A 206 1.48 9.16 -7.43
N GLN A 207 2.06 8.21 -8.14
CA GLN A 207 1.36 7.50 -9.21
C GLN A 207 0.19 6.66 -8.68
N SER A 208 0.45 5.80 -7.67
CA SER A 208 -0.59 4.92 -7.10
C SER A 208 -1.71 5.73 -6.46
N GLY A 209 -1.36 6.74 -5.67
CA GLY A 209 -2.32 7.62 -5.04
C GLY A 209 -3.16 8.42 -6.04
N ALA A 210 -2.56 8.93 -7.12
CA ALA A 210 -3.30 9.66 -8.14
C ALA A 210 -4.27 8.76 -8.90
N LYS A 211 -3.87 7.53 -9.24
CA LYS A 211 -4.75 6.53 -9.86
C LYS A 211 -5.91 6.16 -8.94
N ALA A 212 -5.61 5.87 -7.66
CA ALA A 212 -6.63 5.51 -6.68
C ALA A 212 -7.60 6.68 -6.40
N ASN A 213 -7.11 7.92 -6.29
CA ASN A 213 -7.97 9.10 -6.14
C ASN A 213 -8.83 9.33 -7.39
N ALA A 214 -8.29 9.18 -8.59
CA ALA A 214 -9.07 9.27 -9.81
C ALA A 214 -10.17 8.19 -9.87
N GLN A 215 -9.88 6.99 -9.41
CA GLN A 215 -10.87 5.91 -9.27
C GLN A 215 -11.95 6.27 -8.25
N LEU A 216 -11.57 6.72 -7.05
CA LEU A 216 -12.51 7.19 -6.03
C LEU A 216 -13.47 8.25 -6.60
N PHE A 217 -12.92 9.27 -7.28
CA PHE A 217 -13.73 10.36 -7.84
C PHE A 217 -14.74 9.86 -8.89
N ARG A 218 -14.36 8.87 -9.70
CA ARG A 218 -15.28 8.21 -10.64
C ARG A 218 -16.37 7.42 -9.93
N VAL A 219 -16.00 6.65 -8.90
CA VAL A 219 -16.96 5.84 -8.12
C VAL A 219 -18.03 6.70 -7.47
N ILE A 220 -17.70 7.89 -6.96
CA ILE A 220 -18.68 8.83 -6.39
C ILE A 220 -19.43 9.67 -7.45
N GLY A 221 -19.24 9.36 -8.76
CA GLY A 221 -19.94 10.03 -9.86
C GLY A 221 -19.33 11.36 -10.26
N GLU A 222 -18.02 11.54 -10.06
CA GLU A 222 -17.20 12.69 -10.51
C GLU A 222 -17.63 14.05 -9.95
N LYS A 223 -18.40 14.04 -8.88
CA LYS A 223 -18.84 15.21 -8.12
C LYS A 223 -19.08 14.82 -6.67
N GLY A 224 -18.87 15.74 -5.74
CA GLY A 224 -19.18 15.52 -4.34
C GLY A 224 -18.18 16.15 -3.38
N ASN A 225 -18.44 15.93 -2.10
CA ASN A 225 -17.64 16.41 -0.99
C ASN A 225 -16.67 15.33 -0.53
N VAL A 226 -15.40 15.69 -0.43
CA VAL A 226 -14.32 14.78 -0.01
C VAL A 226 -13.70 15.31 1.27
N LEU A 227 -13.53 14.42 2.26
CA LEU A 227 -12.72 14.66 3.44
C LEU A 227 -11.29 14.18 3.14
N ARG A 228 -10.29 14.99 3.46
CA ARG A 228 -8.87 14.62 3.41
C ARG A 228 -8.42 14.15 4.79
N VAL A 229 -7.78 12.97 4.86
CA VAL A 229 -7.14 12.48 6.10
C VAL A 229 -5.65 12.36 5.87
N GLN A 230 -4.90 13.26 6.50
CA GLN A 230 -3.45 13.33 6.35
C GLN A 230 -2.70 12.41 7.31
N GLY A 231 -1.50 12.02 6.89
CA GLY A 231 -0.48 11.40 7.73
C GLY A 231 0.25 12.42 8.63
N ILE A 232 1.53 12.18 8.84
CA ILE A 232 2.40 13.07 9.64
C ILE A 232 3.00 14.12 8.70
N PRO A 233 2.84 15.43 8.98
CA PRO A 233 3.50 16.48 8.23
C PRO A 233 5.02 16.30 8.21
N GLY A 234 5.65 16.53 7.05
CA GLY A 234 7.09 16.36 6.86
C GLY A 234 7.53 14.95 6.46
N VAL A 235 6.68 13.94 6.64
CA VAL A 235 6.93 12.59 6.09
C VAL A 235 6.69 12.60 4.58
N PRO A 236 7.63 12.09 3.75
CA PRO A 236 7.50 12.09 2.29
C PRO A 236 6.21 11.47 1.77
N ALA A 237 5.78 10.36 2.33
CA ALA A 237 4.53 9.69 1.96
C ALA A 237 3.29 10.61 2.09
N ASN A 238 3.27 11.51 3.09
CA ASN A 238 2.20 12.50 3.23
C ASN A 238 2.25 13.55 2.11
N ALA A 239 3.44 14.03 1.77
CA ALA A 239 3.62 15.01 0.67
C ALA A 239 3.26 14.40 -0.70
N ASP A 240 3.64 13.14 -0.93
CA ASP A 240 3.31 12.40 -2.14
C ASP A 240 1.81 12.18 -2.27
N ALA A 241 1.12 11.81 -1.19
CA ALA A 241 -0.34 11.66 -1.17
C ALA A 241 -1.07 12.96 -1.50
N LEU A 242 -0.61 14.10 -0.96
CA LEU A 242 -1.17 15.42 -1.28
C LEU A 242 -0.91 15.81 -2.74
N THR A 243 0.25 15.47 -3.29
CA THR A 243 0.59 15.68 -4.70
C THR A 243 -0.30 14.81 -5.59
N ALA A 244 -0.48 13.55 -5.23
CA ALA A 244 -1.37 12.62 -5.92
C ALA A 244 -2.83 13.10 -5.96
N GLU A 245 -3.33 13.59 -4.82
CA GLU A 245 -4.68 14.16 -4.74
C GLU A 245 -4.82 15.40 -5.63
N LYS A 246 -3.85 16.31 -5.61
CA LYS A 246 -3.86 17.51 -6.48
C LYS A 246 -3.89 17.14 -7.96
N LEU A 247 -3.13 16.13 -8.38
CA LEU A 247 -3.11 15.66 -9.76
C LEU A 247 -4.47 15.10 -10.18
N ALA A 248 -5.13 14.33 -9.31
CA ALA A 248 -6.45 13.80 -9.58
C ALA A 248 -7.52 14.91 -9.60
N LEU A 249 -7.49 15.84 -8.65
CA LEU A 249 -8.43 16.96 -8.55
C LEU A 249 -8.35 17.91 -9.76
N LYS A 250 -7.16 18.10 -10.34
CA LYS A 250 -6.96 18.96 -11.51
C LYS A 250 -7.91 18.62 -12.68
N ASN A 251 -8.27 17.35 -12.78
CA ASN A 251 -9.12 16.84 -13.85
C ASN A 251 -10.59 16.65 -13.42
N CYS A 252 -10.92 16.91 -12.14
CA CYS A 252 -12.26 16.66 -11.56
C CYS A 252 -12.80 17.93 -10.86
N PRO A 253 -13.21 18.97 -11.62
CA PRO A 253 -13.54 20.28 -11.07
C PRO A 253 -14.78 20.28 -10.15
N ASN A 254 -15.63 19.26 -10.23
CA ASN A 254 -16.83 19.14 -9.41
C ASN A 254 -16.59 18.38 -8.08
N ILE A 255 -15.37 17.91 -7.82
CA ILE A 255 -14.98 17.36 -6.53
C ILE A 255 -14.48 18.50 -5.63
N LYS A 256 -14.99 18.54 -4.41
CA LYS A 256 -14.63 19.57 -3.42
C LYS A 256 -14.03 18.92 -2.19
N VAL A 257 -12.80 19.25 -1.87
CA VAL A 257 -12.23 18.93 -0.55
C VAL A 257 -12.83 19.89 0.46
N THR A 258 -13.73 19.38 1.31
CA THR A 258 -14.54 20.20 2.22
C THR A 258 -14.03 20.19 3.66
N GLY A 259 -13.00 19.40 3.94
CA GLY A 259 -12.38 19.33 5.26
C GLY A 259 -11.11 18.52 5.29
N GLU A 260 -10.47 18.57 6.44
CA GLU A 260 -9.18 17.94 6.69
C GLU A 260 -9.12 17.39 8.11
N ALA A 261 -8.51 16.21 8.28
CA ALA A 261 -8.20 15.59 9.57
C ALA A 261 -6.77 15.02 9.53
N PHE A 262 -6.13 14.88 10.69
CA PHE A 262 -4.75 14.41 10.81
C PHE A 262 -4.70 13.07 11.53
N GLY A 263 -4.67 11.98 10.79
CA GLY A 263 -4.71 10.61 11.32
C GLY A 263 -3.34 10.00 11.62
N ALA A 264 -2.24 10.71 11.27
CA ALA A 264 -0.86 10.36 11.62
C ALA A 264 -0.42 8.93 11.22
N PHE A 265 -0.95 8.38 10.12
CA PHE A 265 -0.74 6.99 9.68
C PHE A 265 -1.18 5.93 10.71
N ALA A 266 -2.03 6.29 11.67
CA ALA A 266 -2.46 5.42 12.76
C ALA A 266 -3.98 5.26 12.77
N THR A 267 -4.46 4.01 12.77
CA THR A 267 -5.90 3.68 12.78
C THR A 267 -6.65 4.36 13.91
N ALA A 268 -6.11 4.31 15.14
CA ALA A 268 -6.77 4.90 16.31
C ALA A 268 -6.86 6.43 16.25
N THR A 269 -5.77 7.09 15.82
CA THR A 269 -5.73 8.54 15.65
C THR A 269 -6.68 8.98 14.54
N ALA A 270 -6.65 8.31 13.39
CA ALA A 270 -7.55 8.60 12.28
C ALA A 270 -9.02 8.47 12.70
N LYS A 271 -9.37 7.41 13.45
CA LYS A 271 -10.72 7.25 13.99
C LYS A 271 -11.12 8.43 14.88
N SER A 272 -10.27 8.81 15.83
CA SER A 272 -10.54 9.91 16.77
C SER A 272 -10.71 11.25 16.05
N GLU A 273 -9.81 11.59 15.14
CA GLU A 273 -9.83 12.87 14.42
C GLU A 273 -11.01 12.96 13.44
N VAL A 274 -11.33 11.86 12.75
CA VAL A 274 -12.51 11.80 11.87
C VAL A 274 -13.79 11.91 12.70
N LEU A 275 -13.91 11.25 13.86
CA LEU A 275 -15.08 11.42 14.76
C LEU A 275 -15.25 12.87 15.21
N LYS A 276 -14.17 13.57 15.58
CA LYS A 276 -14.23 15.01 15.92
C LYS A 276 -14.73 15.84 14.75
N TYR A 277 -14.21 15.57 13.54
CA TYR A 277 -14.65 16.25 12.34
C TYR A 277 -16.14 16.03 12.09
N LEU A 278 -16.61 14.78 12.11
CA LEU A 278 -18.02 14.42 11.86
C LEU A 278 -18.97 15.03 12.88
N GLY A 279 -18.54 15.20 14.14
CA GLY A 279 -19.34 15.81 15.20
C GLY A 279 -19.63 17.29 14.98
N THR A 280 -18.83 17.99 14.19
CA THR A 280 -18.97 19.44 13.94
C THR A 280 -19.35 19.78 12.50
N HIS A 281 -19.32 18.82 11.58
CA HIS A 281 -19.58 19.02 10.15
C HIS A 281 -20.67 18.06 9.67
N PRO A 282 -21.96 18.48 9.72
CA PRO A 282 -23.11 17.62 9.38
C PRO A 282 -23.25 17.33 7.88
N ALA A 283 -22.57 18.09 7.02
CA ALA A 283 -22.66 17.92 5.57
C ALA A 283 -22.24 16.50 5.13
N LYS A 284 -22.90 15.97 4.09
CA LYS A 284 -22.58 14.67 3.52
C LYS A 284 -21.14 14.65 3.01
N ILE A 285 -20.42 13.60 3.33
CA ILE A 285 -19.12 13.24 2.76
C ILE A 285 -19.34 12.09 1.79
N ASP A 286 -18.96 12.28 0.54
CA ASP A 286 -19.13 11.28 -0.52
C ASP A 286 -17.89 10.39 -0.65
N GLY A 287 -16.71 10.95 -0.41
CA GLY A 287 -15.42 10.24 -0.46
C GLY A 287 -14.43 10.69 0.60
N VAL A 288 -13.44 9.86 0.87
CA VAL A 288 -12.32 10.20 1.75
C VAL A 288 -11.01 9.86 1.07
N THR A 289 -10.15 10.86 0.91
CA THR A 289 -8.75 10.66 0.52
C THR A 289 -7.88 10.53 1.76
N GLN A 290 -6.84 9.70 1.70
CA GLN A 290 -5.94 9.51 2.84
C GLN A 290 -4.49 9.30 2.38
N SER A 291 -3.55 9.55 3.31
CA SER A 291 -2.12 9.46 3.01
C SER A 291 -1.54 8.05 3.15
N GLY A 292 -2.29 7.09 3.71
CA GLY A 292 -1.90 5.67 3.82
C GLY A 292 -2.33 5.01 5.14
N THR A 293 -2.66 3.74 5.08
CA THR A 293 -2.89 2.81 6.21
C THR A 293 -3.95 3.21 7.26
N MET A 294 -4.82 4.17 6.96
CA MET A 294 -5.80 4.72 7.92
C MET A 294 -7.25 4.31 7.66
N ALA A 295 -7.52 3.56 6.58
CA ALA A 295 -8.88 3.24 6.14
C ALA A 295 -9.73 2.60 7.24
N ASN A 296 -9.20 1.63 7.99
CA ASN A 296 -9.91 1.02 9.13
C ASN A 296 -10.42 2.07 10.13
N GLY A 297 -9.57 3.02 10.51
CA GLY A 297 -9.93 4.07 11.47
C GLY A 297 -10.98 5.03 10.91
N ILE A 298 -10.82 5.42 9.65
CA ILE A 298 -11.77 6.28 8.94
C ILE A 298 -13.14 5.61 8.88
N MET A 299 -13.21 4.38 8.38
CA MET A 299 -14.47 3.64 8.24
C MET A 299 -15.13 3.37 9.59
N ALA A 300 -14.35 2.99 10.62
CA ALA A 300 -14.84 2.83 11.98
C ALA A 300 -15.45 4.12 12.56
N ALA A 301 -14.92 5.29 12.19
CA ALA A 301 -15.48 6.56 12.63
C ALA A 301 -16.84 6.84 12.01
N PHE A 302 -17.01 6.58 10.72
CA PHE A 302 -18.31 6.73 10.04
C PHE A 302 -19.35 5.75 10.58
N GLU A 303 -18.97 4.49 10.78
CA GLU A 303 -19.83 3.47 11.38
C GLU A 303 -20.29 3.87 12.79
N GLN A 304 -19.35 4.24 13.65
CA GLN A 304 -19.66 4.66 15.03
C GLN A 304 -20.52 5.93 15.09
N ASN A 305 -20.35 6.84 14.15
CA ASN A 305 -21.16 8.08 14.07
C ASN A 305 -22.54 7.85 13.43
N GLY A 306 -22.81 6.65 12.89
CA GLY A 306 -24.07 6.31 12.22
C GLY A 306 -24.28 7.04 10.89
N ARG A 307 -23.20 7.51 10.26
CA ARG A 307 -23.28 8.20 8.95
C ARG A 307 -23.08 7.20 7.80
N PRO A 308 -23.66 7.49 6.63
CA PRO A 308 -23.42 6.68 5.43
C PRO A 308 -21.93 6.53 5.17
N MET A 309 -21.49 5.29 4.88
CA MET A 309 -20.10 4.97 4.57
C MET A 309 -19.67 5.64 3.27
N PRO A 310 -18.68 6.54 3.29
CA PRO A 310 -18.14 7.15 2.08
C PRO A 310 -17.25 6.15 1.33
N VAL A 311 -16.96 6.43 0.07
CA VAL A 311 -15.89 5.73 -0.65
C VAL A 311 -14.55 6.16 -0.04
N VAL A 312 -13.76 5.22 0.45
CA VAL A 312 -12.45 5.52 1.04
C VAL A 312 -11.35 5.10 0.05
N ASN A 313 -10.40 6.00 -0.19
CA ASN A 313 -9.17 5.66 -0.91
C ASN A 313 -8.24 4.88 0.01
N ASP A 314 -8.13 3.58 -0.19
CA ASP A 314 -7.36 2.66 0.66
C ASP A 314 -5.91 2.53 0.16
N ILE A 315 -5.13 3.59 0.32
CA ILE A 315 -3.68 3.58 0.09
C ILE A 315 -3.00 2.81 1.22
N GLY A 316 -2.19 1.81 0.87
CA GLY A 316 -1.65 0.86 1.85
C GLY A 316 -2.80 0.12 2.55
N PRO A 317 -3.50 -0.75 1.84
CA PRO A 317 -4.79 -1.29 2.26
C PRO A 317 -4.70 -2.04 3.59
N THR A 318 -5.81 -2.01 4.33
CA THR A 318 -5.96 -2.71 5.60
C THR A 318 -6.95 -3.88 5.46
N SER A 319 -6.71 -4.98 6.16
CA SER A 319 -7.57 -6.18 6.01
C SER A 319 -9.03 -5.91 6.37
N GLY A 320 -9.29 -5.04 7.36
CA GLY A 320 -10.67 -4.72 7.76
C GLY A 320 -11.44 -3.92 6.72
N SER A 321 -10.80 -2.93 6.07
CA SER A 321 -11.43 -2.14 5.00
C SER A 321 -11.72 -2.98 3.76
N LEU A 322 -10.79 -3.88 3.40
CA LEU A 322 -11.00 -4.81 2.30
C LEU A 322 -12.09 -5.85 2.60
N ALA A 323 -12.13 -6.37 3.85
CA ALA A 323 -13.21 -7.26 4.29
C ALA A 323 -14.58 -6.57 4.22
N TYR A 324 -14.64 -5.30 4.66
CA TYR A 324 -15.87 -4.53 4.53
C TYR A 324 -16.33 -4.41 3.07
N TRP A 325 -15.41 -4.07 2.17
CA TRP A 325 -15.71 -3.99 0.74
C TRP A 325 -16.19 -5.35 0.20
N ALA A 326 -15.44 -6.43 0.45
CA ALA A 326 -15.77 -7.77 -0.02
C ALA A 326 -17.15 -8.27 0.49
N ASN A 327 -17.50 -7.94 1.75
CA ASN A 327 -18.77 -8.34 2.36
C ASN A 327 -19.96 -7.44 1.95
N ASN A 328 -19.70 -6.28 1.36
CA ASN A 328 -20.73 -5.32 0.93
C ASN A 328 -20.74 -5.09 -0.59
N ARG A 329 -20.28 -6.08 -1.37
CA ARG A 329 -20.31 -6.00 -2.85
C ARG A 329 -21.68 -5.63 -3.39
N GLY A 330 -21.69 -4.75 -4.40
CA GLY A 330 -22.92 -4.22 -4.99
C GLY A 330 -23.57 -3.08 -4.21
N LYS A 331 -23.14 -2.81 -2.97
CA LYS A 331 -23.58 -1.69 -2.14
C LYS A 331 -22.46 -0.70 -1.83
N TYR A 332 -21.25 -1.19 -1.70
CA TYR A 332 -20.04 -0.42 -1.48
C TYR A 332 -19.01 -0.72 -2.57
N PHE A 333 -18.42 0.33 -3.12
CA PHE A 333 -17.34 0.27 -4.10
C PHE A 333 -16.18 1.07 -3.53
N GLY A 334 -15.05 0.40 -3.32
CA GLY A 334 -13.85 1.02 -2.78
C GLY A 334 -12.92 1.54 -3.88
N SER A 335 -11.82 2.07 -3.45
CA SER A 335 -10.66 2.42 -4.26
C SER A 335 -9.41 2.22 -3.42
N GLY A 336 -8.25 2.06 -4.04
CA GLY A 336 -7.00 1.92 -3.32
C GLY A 336 -5.87 1.47 -4.22
N ASP A 337 -4.75 1.16 -3.62
CA ASP A 337 -3.64 0.49 -4.29
C ASP A 337 -3.48 -0.96 -3.79
N ALA A 338 -2.86 -1.80 -4.61
CA ALA A 338 -2.67 -3.20 -4.33
C ALA A 338 -1.18 -3.49 -4.04
N MET A 339 -0.80 -3.42 -2.76
CA MET A 339 0.56 -3.70 -2.32
C MET A 339 0.57 -4.53 -1.03
N GLY A 340 1.28 -5.66 -1.05
CA GLY A 340 1.58 -6.42 0.16
C GLY A 340 2.79 -5.86 0.91
N SER A 341 2.66 -5.68 2.21
CA SER A 341 3.76 -5.20 3.05
C SER A 341 4.94 -6.17 3.09
N GLN A 342 4.69 -7.49 3.12
CA GLN A 342 5.77 -8.50 3.04
C GLN A 342 6.47 -8.46 1.66
N ALA A 343 5.73 -8.23 0.57
CA ALA A 343 6.29 -8.13 -0.77
C ALA A 343 7.27 -6.95 -0.87
N LEU A 344 6.93 -5.78 -0.30
CA LEU A 344 7.82 -4.64 -0.23
C LEU A 344 9.11 -4.97 0.54
N GLY A 345 8.99 -5.55 1.73
CA GLY A 345 10.16 -5.92 2.54
C GLY A 345 11.05 -6.96 1.87
N THR A 346 10.46 -7.96 1.23
CA THR A 346 11.18 -8.99 0.48
C THR A 346 11.89 -8.39 -0.72
N GLY A 347 11.23 -7.52 -1.49
CA GLY A 347 11.82 -6.82 -2.64
C GLY A 347 12.99 -5.94 -2.23
N ALA A 348 12.87 -5.18 -1.14
CA ALA A 348 13.96 -4.36 -0.61
C ALA A 348 15.17 -5.21 -0.17
N ALA A 349 14.93 -6.33 0.50
CA ALA A 349 15.99 -7.27 0.86
C ALA A 349 16.66 -7.89 -0.38
N ASN A 350 15.90 -8.23 -1.43
CA ASN A 350 16.46 -8.73 -2.69
C ASN A 350 17.36 -7.67 -3.36
N VAL A 351 16.99 -6.40 -3.34
CA VAL A 351 17.85 -5.31 -3.82
C VAL A 351 19.18 -5.29 -3.03
N ALA A 352 19.11 -5.35 -1.69
CA ALA A 352 20.32 -5.38 -0.85
C ALA A 352 21.20 -6.60 -1.15
N LEU A 353 20.61 -7.79 -1.31
CA LEU A 353 21.35 -9.01 -1.64
C LEU A 353 22.03 -8.95 -3.01
N ARG A 354 21.37 -8.38 -4.02
CA ARG A 354 21.95 -8.17 -5.35
C ARG A 354 23.14 -7.21 -5.31
N ILE A 355 23.08 -6.17 -4.48
CA ILE A 355 24.20 -5.26 -4.26
C ILE A 355 25.37 -6.05 -3.62
N LEU A 356 25.12 -6.84 -2.59
CA LEU A 356 26.15 -7.69 -1.93
C LEU A 356 26.75 -8.74 -2.86
N GLU A 357 26.03 -9.18 -3.90
CA GLU A 357 26.57 -10.03 -4.97
C GLU A 357 27.41 -9.25 -6.01
N GLY A 358 27.52 -7.94 -5.88
CA GLY A 358 28.25 -7.10 -6.82
C GLY A 358 27.54 -6.94 -8.17
N GLN A 359 26.22 -7.07 -8.20
CA GLN A 359 25.43 -6.95 -9.43
C GLN A 359 25.35 -5.49 -9.95
N GLY A 360 25.53 -4.50 -9.09
CA GLY A 360 25.56 -3.08 -9.44
C GLY A 360 24.19 -2.50 -9.80
N PRO A 361 23.51 -1.79 -8.88
CA PRO A 361 22.26 -1.09 -9.19
C PRO A 361 22.56 0.09 -10.11
N ARG A 362 21.80 0.22 -11.21
CA ARG A 362 22.02 1.24 -12.25
C ARG A 362 21.51 2.62 -11.86
N LEU A 363 20.54 2.70 -10.94
CA LEU A 363 19.81 3.92 -10.64
C LEU A 363 19.53 4.06 -9.14
N THR A 364 19.30 5.31 -8.73
CA THR A 364 19.09 5.67 -7.32
C THR A 364 17.69 5.39 -6.79
N PHE A 365 16.73 5.03 -7.65
CA PHE A 365 15.37 4.72 -7.22
C PHE A 365 14.83 3.49 -7.94
N ILE A 366 14.56 2.43 -7.21
CA ILE A 366 13.94 1.20 -7.67
C ILE A 366 12.48 1.20 -7.26
N THR A 367 11.59 1.31 -8.24
CA THR A 367 10.14 1.38 -8.03
C THR A 367 9.37 0.53 -9.04
N GLN A 368 8.15 0.19 -8.70
CA GLN A 368 7.20 -0.50 -9.57
C GLN A 368 5.81 0.11 -9.40
N SER A 369 5.08 0.24 -10.51
CA SER A 369 3.66 0.63 -10.49
C SER A 369 2.84 -0.37 -9.69
N LEU A 370 1.99 0.14 -8.80
CA LEU A 370 1.02 -0.68 -8.09
C LEU A 370 -0.28 -0.79 -8.91
N PRO A 371 -0.92 -1.98 -8.95
CA PRO A 371 -2.28 -2.09 -9.45
C PRO A 371 -3.24 -1.28 -8.58
N THR A 372 -4.25 -0.68 -9.20
CA THR A 372 -5.38 -0.11 -8.45
C THR A 372 -6.30 -1.24 -8.01
N LEU A 373 -6.80 -1.17 -6.78
CA LEU A 373 -7.82 -2.09 -6.29
C LEU A 373 -9.15 -1.84 -7.01
N THR A 374 -9.75 -2.91 -7.51
CA THR A 374 -11.03 -2.93 -8.22
C THR A 374 -11.87 -4.11 -7.78
N GLU A 375 -13.15 -4.17 -8.17
CA GLU A 375 -14.00 -5.35 -7.93
C GLU A 375 -13.43 -6.64 -8.53
N GLU A 376 -12.68 -6.52 -9.64
CA GLU A 376 -12.14 -7.68 -10.35
C GLU A 376 -10.97 -8.33 -9.64
N ASN A 377 -10.12 -7.54 -8.94
CA ASN A 377 -8.95 -8.04 -8.23
C ASN A 377 -9.09 -8.05 -6.70
N LEU A 378 -10.26 -7.67 -6.18
CA LEU A 378 -10.49 -7.55 -4.74
C LEU A 378 -10.29 -8.89 -4.00
N ASP A 379 -10.71 -10.02 -4.57
CA ASP A 379 -10.59 -11.33 -3.92
C ASP A 379 -9.13 -11.78 -3.75
N ASP A 380 -8.22 -11.30 -4.58
CA ASP A 380 -6.78 -11.56 -4.44
C ASP A 380 -6.20 -10.89 -3.19
N TRP A 381 -6.85 -9.85 -2.68
CA TRP A 381 -6.38 -9.01 -1.57
C TRP A 381 -7.23 -9.14 -0.31
N ALA A 382 -8.54 -9.26 -0.44
CA ALA A 382 -9.49 -9.44 0.67
C ALA A 382 -9.56 -10.91 1.12
N THR A 383 -8.42 -11.51 1.44
CA THR A 383 -8.31 -12.94 1.79
C THR A 383 -8.88 -13.27 3.16
N ASP A 384 -8.90 -12.33 4.10
CA ASP A 384 -9.54 -12.47 5.41
C ASP A 384 -10.85 -11.66 5.46
N LYS A 385 -11.94 -12.28 5.03
CA LYS A 385 -13.29 -11.66 5.05
C LYS A 385 -13.89 -11.54 6.46
N SER A 386 -13.26 -12.11 7.49
CA SER A 386 -13.64 -11.97 8.90
C SER A 386 -12.98 -10.77 9.58
N ALA A 387 -12.00 -10.14 8.95
CA ALA A 387 -11.31 -8.98 9.49
C ALA A 387 -12.29 -7.82 9.73
N THR A 388 -12.05 -7.06 10.80
CA THR A 388 -12.86 -5.92 11.21
C THR A 388 -12.01 -4.64 11.19
N PHE A 389 -12.63 -3.50 11.42
CA PHE A 389 -11.91 -2.22 11.50
C PHE A 389 -10.93 -2.12 12.70
N THR A 390 -10.91 -3.10 13.59
CA THR A 390 -9.91 -3.23 14.66
C THR A 390 -8.74 -4.15 14.30
N SER A 391 -8.81 -4.82 13.14
CA SER A 391 -7.74 -5.71 12.68
C SER A 391 -6.50 -4.88 12.32
N VAL A 392 -5.34 -5.28 12.85
CA VAL A 392 -4.04 -4.65 12.56
C VAL A 392 -3.31 -5.32 11.39
N SER A 393 -3.89 -6.42 10.87
CA SER A 393 -3.33 -7.16 9.75
C SER A 393 -3.38 -6.34 8.45
N GLN A 394 -2.40 -6.60 7.61
CA GLN A 394 -2.31 -6.05 6.26
C GLN A 394 -2.53 -7.19 5.25
N PRO A 395 -3.15 -6.93 4.11
CA PRO A 395 -3.30 -7.95 3.07
C PRO A 395 -1.94 -8.29 2.47
N GLU A 396 -1.72 -9.56 2.19
CA GLU A 396 -0.47 -10.01 1.56
C GLU A 396 -0.56 -10.00 0.04
N GLY A 397 -1.74 -10.21 -0.51
CA GLY A 397 -1.96 -10.35 -1.93
C GLY A 397 -1.26 -11.57 -2.56
N PRO A 398 -1.32 -11.69 -3.87
CA PRO A 398 -0.62 -12.76 -4.59
C PRO A 398 0.91 -12.67 -4.39
N PRO A 399 1.61 -13.80 -4.34
CA PRO A 399 3.07 -13.81 -4.20
C PRO A 399 3.76 -13.16 -5.42
N ASN A 400 4.94 -12.61 -5.21
CA ASN A 400 5.79 -12.00 -6.25
C ASN A 400 5.14 -10.84 -7.04
N THR A 401 4.21 -10.11 -6.43
CA THR A 401 3.49 -9.01 -7.07
C THR A 401 4.28 -7.71 -7.11
N PHE A 402 5.30 -7.55 -6.26
CA PHE A 402 6.08 -6.31 -6.17
C PHE A 402 7.58 -6.60 -6.13
N LEU A 403 8.35 -5.94 -7.00
CA LEU A 403 9.81 -6.04 -7.12
C LEU A 403 10.32 -7.48 -7.14
N ASN A 404 9.68 -8.34 -7.94
CA ASN A 404 10.16 -9.70 -8.17
C ASN A 404 11.46 -9.70 -8.99
N ASP A 405 12.13 -10.84 -9.05
CA ASP A 405 13.45 -10.95 -9.67
C ASP A 405 13.46 -10.57 -11.14
N ASP A 406 12.45 -10.97 -11.92
CA ASP A 406 12.35 -10.64 -13.34
C ASP A 406 12.19 -9.13 -13.56
N TYR A 407 11.38 -8.49 -12.71
CA TYR A 407 11.20 -7.04 -12.75
C TYR A 407 12.48 -6.30 -12.35
N LEU A 408 13.24 -6.80 -11.40
CA LEU A 408 14.48 -6.20 -10.92
C LEU A 408 15.64 -6.36 -11.90
N ASN A 409 15.68 -7.44 -12.70
CA ASN A 409 16.82 -7.75 -13.57
C ASN A 409 17.31 -6.58 -14.42
N PRO A 410 16.48 -5.81 -15.13
CA PRO A 410 16.96 -4.67 -15.96
C PRO A 410 17.47 -3.47 -15.15
N MET A 411 17.25 -3.43 -13.84
CA MET A 411 17.69 -2.36 -12.95
C MET A 411 19.13 -2.57 -12.41
N PHE A 412 19.74 -3.70 -12.73
CA PHE A 412 21.09 -4.04 -12.34
C PHE A 412 21.97 -4.28 -13.56
N VAL A 413 23.26 -4.00 -13.46
CA VAL A 413 24.23 -4.24 -14.53
C VAL A 413 24.34 -5.73 -14.86
N ASN A 414 24.39 -6.57 -13.83
CA ASN A 414 24.45 -8.02 -13.91
C ASN A 414 23.16 -8.60 -13.31
N GLY A 415 22.03 -8.39 -13.99
CA GLY A 415 20.71 -8.70 -13.46
C GLY A 415 20.42 -10.19 -13.36
N ALA A 416 20.95 -10.86 -12.35
CA ALA A 416 20.57 -12.22 -11.96
C ALA A 416 19.85 -12.21 -10.60
N PRO A 417 18.91 -13.15 -10.32
CA PRO A 417 18.28 -13.22 -9.02
C PRO A 417 19.30 -13.52 -7.91
N PRO A 418 19.07 -13.03 -6.66
CA PRO A 418 19.96 -13.31 -5.54
C PRO A 418 19.98 -14.79 -5.21
N LYS A 419 21.11 -15.31 -4.79
CA LYS A 419 21.25 -16.70 -4.38
C LYS A 419 20.31 -17.03 -3.21
N SER A 420 19.65 -18.16 -3.29
CA SER A 420 18.81 -18.73 -2.24
C SER A 420 19.48 -19.96 -1.62
N LYS A 421 19.08 -20.28 -0.37
CA LYS A 421 19.46 -21.57 0.25
C LYS A 421 18.75 -22.70 -0.43
#